data_fe072532b3ced0365a3488b7ceb61ead
#
_entry.id   fe072532b3ced0365a3488b7ceb61ead
#
_cell.length_a   1.000
_cell.length_b   1.000
_cell.length_c   1.000
_cell.angle_alpha   90.00
_cell.angle_beta   90.00
_cell.angle_gamma   90.00
#
_symmetry.space_group_name_H-M   'P 1'
#
loop_
_entity.id
_entity.type
_entity.pdbx_description
1 polymer ?
#
loop_
_entity_poly.entity_id
_entity_poly.type
_entity_poly.pdbx_seq_one_letter_code
_entity_poly.pdbx_strand_id
1 'polypeptide(L)'
;MASFGWHSHAQTYDTNNEVVQTFAGSGFSGYLDGVGQLTMFNNPNAIVADSHSNLFIVDTGNYRIRKITPDGNVTTFAGGGGTAPPGIGTNVAFASDIYGLTIDRNDTLWTTPGSGSGLYKITSSAAVTFSNLTFSGSGNGISGLCADSIGNIYFSSGAGNQIYRYATNNILSLFAGSGNSGYADGNGIFTSFINPKSLAVDSANNIYVWDYGNSLIRRIDQSQNVTTLAGKYQNLSSADGVGANAGFGSISQMCVDNSGNLILACGGSIRKMDASSNVVTMAGSFTQAGYTNGAGNLARFSGANGVCVSQGSIFVADTGNQRIRQISFNPSSQVVTGANLGIGTFAGVTVTGIVGRTYQIQSSPNMTTWTTRATVLLTSSPYLWLDQNPVAGNKFYRALLLP
;
A
#
# COMPACT_ATOMS: atom_id res chain seq x y z
N MET A 1 26.36 -10.68 22.31
CA MET A 1 25.14 -10.89 21.55
C MET A 1 24.14 -9.83 22.03
N ALA A 2 24.00 -8.74 21.32
CA ALA A 2 23.04 -7.69 21.65
C ALA A 2 21.75 -7.99 20.87
N SER A 3 20.66 -8.28 21.60
CA SER A 3 19.33 -8.46 21.04
C SER A 3 18.81 -7.08 20.61
N PHE A 4 18.75 -6.83 19.32
CA PHE A 4 17.99 -5.72 18.79
C PHE A 4 16.48 -6.03 18.94
N GLY A 5 15.89 -5.51 20.01
CA GLY A 5 14.46 -5.53 20.19
C GLY A 5 13.79 -4.59 19.18
N TRP A 6 13.04 -5.15 18.24
CA TRP A 6 12.13 -4.41 17.40
C TRP A 6 11.00 -3.86 18.29
N HIS A 7 11.07 -2.59 18.65
CA HIS A 7 9.93 -1.93 19.26
C HIS A 7 8.94 -1.64 18.12
N SER A 8 7.97 -2.53 17.94
CA SER A 8 6.80 -2.25 17.14
C SER A 8 5.99 -1.15 17.84
N HIS A 9 6.20 0.10 17.44
CA HIS A 9 5.26 1.14 17.80
C HIS A 9 3.94 0.80 17.08
N ALA A 10 2.88 0.58 17.85
CA ALA A 10 1.55 0.46 17.30
C ALA A 10 1.27 1.69 16.43
N GLN A 11 0.96 1.46 15.16
CA GLN A 11 0.70 2.54 14.22
C GLN A 11 -0.67 3.14 14.56
N THR A 12 -0.68 4.29 15.23
CA THR A 12 -1.91 5.02 15.52
C THR A 12 -2.26 5.86 14.30
N TYR A 13 -3.33 5.49 13.61
CA TYR A 13 -3.93 6.32 12.58
C TYR A 13 -4.90 7.29 13.25
N ASP A 14 -4.57 8.57 13.24
CA ASP A 14 -5.49 9.62 13.61
C ASP A 14 -6.20 10.09 12.35
N THR A 15 -7.46 9.68 12.18
CA THR A 15 -8.30 9.99 11.01
C THR A 15 -8.61 11.49 10.86
N ASN A 16 -8.05 12.33 11.69
CA ASN A 16 -8.16 13.79 11.60
C ASN A 16 -6.87 14.46 11.07
N ASN A 17 -5.78 13.69 10.90
CA ASN A 17 -4.46 14.22 10.57
C ASN A 17 -3.81 13.55 9.34
N GLU A 18 -4.58 12.81 8.54
CA GLU A 18 -4.06 12.26 7.31
C GLU A 18 -3.84 13.34 6.27
N VAL A 19 -2.70 13.28 5.62
CA VAL A 19 -2.36 14.12 4.48
C VAL A 19 -2.03 13.25 3.28
N VAL A 20 -2.78 13.43 2.21
CA VAL A 20 -2.55 12.76 0.93
C VAL A 20 -1.74 13.65 0.02
N GLN A 21 -0.67 13.12 -0.52
CA GLN A 21 0.16 13.80 -1.51
C GLN A 21 0.54 12.88 -2.66
N THR A 22 0.95 13.46 -3.79
CA THR A 22 1.54 12.69 -4.88
C THR A 22 2.98 12.35 -4.54
N PHE A 23 3.31 11.05 -4.52
CA PHE A 23 4.66 10.56 -4.29
C PHE A 23 5.44 10.43 -5.61
N ALA A 24 4.81 9.84 -6.65
CA ALA A 24 5.39 9.73 -7.98
C ALA A 24 4.30 9.74 -9.06
N GLY A 25 4.69 10.06 -10.30
CA GLY A 25 3.81 10.11 -11.47
C GLY A 25 3.33 11.51 -11.81
N SER A 26 3.45 11.88 -13.08
CA SER A 26 3.03 13.18 -13.61
C SER A 26 1.51 13.32 -13.78
N GLY A 27 0.80 12.19 -13.86
CA GLY A 27 -0.62 12.11 -14.19
C GLY A 27 -0.91 11.92 -15.67
N PHE A 28 0.10 11.94 -16.50
CA PHE A 28 -0.04 11.54 -17.91
C PHE A 28 0.30 10.07 -18.05
N SER A 29 -0.52 9.36 -18.85
CA SER A 29 -0.23 7.97 -19.20
C SER A 29 1.04 7.90 -20.04
N GLY A 30 1.96 7.01 -19.70
CA GLY A 30 3.20 6.84 -20.41
C GLY A 30 4.22 6.02 -19.65
N TYR A 31 5.45 6.01 -20.17
CA TYR A 31 6.58 5.32 -19.59
C TYR A 31 7.77 6.28 -19.49
N LEU A 32 8.13 6.66 -18.27
CA LEU A 32 9.30 7.48 -18.00
C LEU A 32 9.85 7.17 -16.60
N ASP A 33 11.12 6.75 -16.55
CA ASP A 33 11.89 6.64 -15.30
C ASP A 33 12.36 8.03 -14.85
N GLY A 34 12.68 8.23 -13.57
CA GLY A 34 13.13 9.52 -13.04
C GLY A 34 12.74 9.71 -11.58
N VAL A 35 12.54 10.96 -11.14
CA VAL A 35 12.27 11.27 -9.73
C VAL A 35 10.88 11.88 -9.56
N GLY A 36 10.11 11.32 -8.63
CA GLY A 36 8.84 11.86 -8.17
C GLY A 36 7.84 12.14 -9.29
N GLN A 37 7.29 13.34 -9.34
CA GLN A 37 6.25 13.70 -10.30
C GLN A 37 6.75 13.93 -11.74
N LEU A 38 8.05 13.81 -11.99
CA LEU A 38 8.62 13.86 -13.36
C LEU A 38 8.50 12.52 -14.09
N THR A 39 8.02 11.48 -13.43
CA THR A 39 7.89 10.12 -13.96
C THR A 39 6.54 9.89 -14.61
N MET A 40 6.41 8.82 -15.40
CA MET A 40 5.14 8.42 -15.99
C MET A 40 4.86 6.94 -15.73
N PHE A 41 3.59 6.64 -15.52
CA PHE A 41 3.02 5.29 -15.42
C PHE A 41 1.88 5.15 -16.42
N ASN A 42 1.50 3.91 -16.70
CA ASN A 42 0.33 3.59 -17.50
C ASN A 42 -0.50 2.52 -16.78
N ASN A 43 -1.58 2.94 -16.17
CA ASN A 43 -2.45 2.11 -15.34
C ASN A 43 -1.68 1.40 -14.21
N PRO A 44 -0.97 2.13 -13.30
CA PRO A 44 -0.34 1.50 -12.15
C PRO A 44 -1.42 0.84 -11.30
N ASN A 45 -1.24 -0.45 -10.97
CA ASN A 45 -2.30 -1.25 -10.37
C ASN A 45 -1.91 -1.74 -8.96
N ALA A 46 -1.26 -2.88 -8.83
CA ALA A 46 -0.84 -3.41 -7.54
C ALA A 46 0.45 -2.78 -7.05
N ILE A 47 0.61 -2.67 -5.73
CA ILE A 47 1.79 -2.10 -5.09
C ILE A 47 2.16 -2.89 -3.83
N VAL A 48 3.45 -3.13 -3.63
CA VAL A 48 4.01 -3.73 -2.41
C VAL A 48 5.29 -3.02 -2.01
N ALA A 49 5.73 -3.21 -0.76
CA ALA A 49 6.99 -2.67 -0.25
C ALA A 49 7.94 -3.81 0.16
N ASP A 50 9.25 -3.66 -0.12
CA ASP A 50 10.29 -4.58 0.36
C ASP A 50 10.77 -4.22 1.79
N SER A 51 11.66 -5.06 2.34
CA SER A 51 12.25 -4.86 3.66
C SER A 51 13.11 -3.60 3.77
N HIS A 52 13.50 -2.98 2.65
CA HIS A 52 14.26 -1.75 2.53
C HIS A 52 13.38 -0.54 2.23
N SER A 53 12.06 -0.72 2.28
CA SER A 53 11.04 0.31 1.97
C SER A 53 11.06 0.81 0.52
N ASN A 54 11.63 0.05 -0.42
CA ASN A 54 11.36 0.30 -1.81
C ASN A 54 9.95 -0.18 -2.14
N LEU A 55 9.26 0.57 -2.98
CA LEU A 55 7.95 0.19 -3.50
C LEU A 55 8.12 -0.50 -4.85
N PHE A 56 7.37 -1.56 -5.07
CA PHE A 56 7.26 -2.21 -6.37
C PHE A 56 5.83 -2.09 -6.88
N ILE A 57 5.69 -1.66 -8.10
CA ILE A 57 4.41 -1.33 -8.73
C ILE A 57 4.24 -2.13 -10.02
N VAL A 58 3.10 -2.75 -10.16
CA VAL A 58 2.66 -3.28 -11.45
C VAL A 58 2.20 -2.10 -12.32
N ASP A 59 2.99 -1.76 -13.31
CA ASP A 59 2.70 -0.75 -14.32
C ASP A 59 2.06 -1.43 -15.53
N THR A 60 0.77 -1.79 -15.36
CA THR A 60 0.04 -2.77 -16.17
C THR A 60 0.08 -2.44 -17.66
N GLY A 61 -0.28 -1.21 -18.04
CA GLY A 61 -0.30 -0.80 -19.43
C GLY A 61 1.09 -0.66 -20.10
N ASN A 62 2.16 -0.76 -19.30
CA ASN A 62 3.54 -0.79 -19.78
C ASN A 62 4.17 -2.18 -19.72
N TYR A 63 3.45 -3.20 -19.19
CA TYR A 63 3.96 -4.58 -19.03
C TYR A 63 5.25 -4.64 -18.20
N ARG A 64 5.31 -3.88 -17.09
CA ARG A 64 6.51 -3.71 -16.26
C ARG A 64 6.21 -3.77 -14.77
N ILE A 65 7.23 -4.19 -14.03
CA ILE A 65 7.33 -3.90 -12.60
C ILE A 65 8.27 -2.70 -12.45
N ARG A 66 7.75 -1.63 -11.82
CA ARG A 66 8.54 -0.43 -11.52
C ARG A 66 8.96 -0.47 -10.07
N LYS A 67 10.17 -0.01 -9.78
CA LYS A 67 10.69 0.17 -8.41
C LYS A 67 10.77 1.65 -8.10
N ILE A 68 10.30 2.05 -6.91
CA ILE A 68 10.48 3.39 -6.37
C ILE A 68 11.25 3.27 -5.07
N THR A 69 12.37 3.96 -4.96
CA THR A 69 13.16 4.04 -3.74
C THR A 69 12.53 5.03 -2.74
N PRO A 70 12.87 4.98 -1.43
CA PRO A 70 12.29 5.90 -0.43
C PRO A 70 12.47 7.39 -0.72
N ASP A 71 13.48 7.76 -1.50
CA ASP A 71 13.74 9.12 -1.97
C ASP A 71 12.94 9.49 -3.25
N GLY A 72 12.07 8.58 -3.73
CA GLY A 72 11.18 8.84 -4.86
C GLY A 72 11.79 8.61 -6.24
N ASN A 73 12.97 7.96 -6.35
CA ASN A 73 13.53 7.61 -7.65
C ASN A 73 12.83 6.37 -8.22
N VAL A 74 12.26 6.51 -9.42
CA VAL A 74 11.52 5.47 -10.14
C VAL A 74 12.40 4.88 -11.24
N THR A 75 12.50 3.56 -11.24
CA THR A 75 13.23 2.79 -12.25
C THR A 75 12.41 1.58 -12.69
N THR A 76 12.69 1.06 -13.90
CA THR A 76 12.13 -0.22 -14.32
C THR A 76 12.93 -1.37 -13.70
N PHE A 77 12.23 -2.23 -12.95
CA PHE A 77 12.83 -3.38 -12.26
C PHE A 77 12.81 -4.63 -13.13
N ALA A 78 11.66 -4.92 -13.75
CA ALA A 78 11.51 -6.07 -14.65
C ALA A 78 10.42 -5.82 -15.70
N GLY A 79 10.53 -6.50 -16.82
CA GLY A 79 9.54 -6.42 -17.90
C GLY A 79 9.89 -5.40 -18.98
N GLY A 80 9.12 -5.41 -20.06
CA GLY A 80 9.28 -4.52 -21.22
C GLY A 80 10.33 -4.95 -22.24
N GLY A 81 10.97 -6.11 -22.04
CA GLY A 81 11.89 -6.71 -22.99
C GLY A 81 11.20 -7.57 -24.05
N GLY A 82 12.00 -8.28 -24.85
CA GLY A 82 11.53 -9.11 -25.96
C GLY A 82 11.61 -10.62 -25.71
N THR A 83 12.17 -11.08 -24.59
CA THR A 83 12.40 -12.50 -24.31
C THR A 83 11.41 -13.03 -23.27
N ALA A 84 10.84 -14.21 -23.53
CA ALA A 84 10.02 -14.90 -22.54
C ALA A 84 10.88 -15.36 -21.34
N PRO A 85 10.30 -15.49 -20.12
CA PRO A 85 11.00 -16.10 -18.98
C PRO A 85 11.45 -17.55 -19.27
N PRO A 86 12.58 -18.01 -18.69
CA PRO A 86 13.40 -17.31 -17.69
C PRO A 86 14.31 -16.23 -18.27
N GLY A 87 14.61 -15.21 -17.46
CA GLY A 87 15.50 -14.12 -17.85
C GLY A 87 15.75 -13.15 -16.71
N ILE A 88 16.35 -12.00 -16.97
CA ILE A 88 16.73 -11.02 -15.96
C ILE A 88 16.22 -9.62 -16.34
N GLY A 89 15.54 -9.00 -15.40
CA GLY A 89 15.21 -7.58 -15.40
C GLY A 89 14.42 -7.14 -16.63
N THR A 90 14.88 -6.06 -17.23
CA THR A 90 14.24 -5.43 -18.39
C THR A 90 14.38 -6.21 -19.71
N ASN A 91 15.16 -7.27 -19.74
CA ASN A 91 15.26 -8.14 -20.92
C ASN A 91 14.05 -9.08 -21.06
N VAL A 92 13.28 -9.27 -19.99
CA VAL A 92 12.13 -10.18 -19.96
C VAL A 92 10.88 -9.48 -20.49
N ALA A 93 10.10 -10.20 -21.30
CA ALA A 93 8.73 -9.82 -21.64
C ALA A 93 7.76 -10.61 -20.76
N PHE A 94 6.83 -9.94 -20.12
CA PHE A 94 5.64 -10.59 -19.58
C PHE A 94 4.69 -10.92 -20.74
N ALA A 95 4.14 -12.15 -20.73
CA ALA A 95 3.37 -12.64 -21.87
C ALA A 95 2.01 -11.93 -22.07
N SER A 96 1.53 -11.23 -21.07
CA SER A 96 0.28 -10.47 -21.07
C SER A 96 0.36 -9.38 -19.99
N ASP A 97 -0.70 -8.59 -19.85
CA ASP A 97 -0.89 -7.72 -18.67
C ASP A 97 -0.60 -8.50 -17.39
N ILE A 98 0.03 -7.84 -16.45
CA ILE A 98 0.23 -8.35 -15.09
C ILE A 98 -0.63 -7.52 -14.14
N TYR A 99 -1.23 -8.17 -13.12
CA TYR A 99 -2.18 -7.49 -12.22
C TYR A 99 -1.85 -7.64 -10.75
N GLY A 100 -1.89 -8.86 -10.22
CA GLY A 100 -1.61 -9.13 -8.83
C GLY A 100 -0.13 -9.00 -8.50
N LEU A 101 0.20 -8.54 -7.31
CA LEU A 101 1.57 -8.45 -6.81
C LEU A 101 1.59 -8.74 -5.32
N THR A 102 2.52 -9.61 -4.91
CA THR A 102 2.88 -9.79 -3.51
C THR A 102 4.39 -9.93 -3.36
N ILE A 103 4.88 -9.83 -2.15
CA ILE A 103 6.29 -9.98 -1.82
C ILE A 103 6.44 -10.94 -0.65
N ASP A 104 7.39 -11.84 -0.73
CA ASP A 104 7.70 -12.75 0.37
C ASP A 104 8.80 -12.17 1.29
N ARG A 105 9.06 -12.83 2.41
CA ARG A 105 10.05 -12.40 3.42
C ARG A 105 11.51 -12.32 2.91
N ASN A 106 11.78 -12.85 1.73
CA ASN A 106 13.10 -12.81 1.09
C ASN A 106 13.17 -11.71 0.02
N ASP A 107 12.24 -10.77 0.04
CA ASP A 107 12.07 -9.72 -0.97
C ASP A 107 11.89 -10.27 -2.40
N THR A 108 11.34 -11.49 -2.51
CA THR A 108 10.96 -12.07 -3.80
C THR A 108 9.56 -11.61 -4.17
N LEU A 109 9.42 -11.01 -5.33
CA LEU A 109 8.13 -10.60 -5.86
C LEU A 109 7.46 -11.77 -6.57
N TRP A 110 6.14 -11.85 -6.40
CA TRP A 110 5.28 -12.79 -7.10
C TRP A 110 4.15 -12.03 -7.77
N THR A 111 3.96 -12.25 -9.06
CA THR A 111 2.90 -11.57 -9.83
C THR A 111 2.18 -12.56 -10.75
N THR A 112 0.99 -12.18 -11.17
CA THR A 112 0.11 -13.01 -12.01
C THR A 112 0.01 -12.46 -13.41
N PRO A 113 -0.04 -13.32 -14.45
CA PRO A 113 -0.47 -12.87 -15.77
C PRO A 113 -1.94 -12.45 -15.74
N GLY A 114 -2.32 -11.53 -16.59
CA GLY A 114 -3.71 -11.06 -16.71
C GLY A 114 -4.65 -12.10 -17.29
N SER A 115 -4.12 -13.05 -18.01
CA SER A 115 -4.82 -14.22 -18.52
C SER A 115 -3.96 -15.46 -18.31
N GLY A 116 -4.62 -16.60 -18.04
CA GLY A 116 -3.94 -17.86 -17.80
C GLY A 116 -3.65 -18.15 -16.32
N SER A 117 -3.12 -19.33 -16.07
CA SER A 117 -2.92 -19.89 -14.74
C SER A 117 -1.43 -20.06 -14.48
N GLY A 118 -0.85 -19.10 -13.75
CA GLY A 118 0.56 -19.20 -13.38
C GLY A 118 1.04 -18.07 -12.52
N LEU A 119 2.28 -18.19 -12.06
CA LEU A 119 2.95 -17.21 -11.23
C LEU A 119 4.31 -16.86 -11.84
N TYR A 120 4.58 -15.59 -12.01
CA TYR A 120 5.94 -15.07 -12.16
C TYR A 120 6.56 -14.92 -10.79
N LYS A 121 7.77 -15.44 -10.64
CA LYS A 121 8.64 -15.24 -9.49
C LYS A 121 9.80 -14.35 -9.92
N ILE A 122 10.03 -13.25 -9.20
CA ILE A 122 11.06 -12.26 -9.50
C ILE A 122 11.92 -12.07 -8.25
N THR A 123 13.16 -12.49 -8.31
CA THR A 123 14.10 -12.36 -7.18
C THR A 123 14.53 -10.91 -6.96
N SER A 124 15.15 -10.61 -5.82
CA SER A 124 15.74 -9.30 -5.53
C SER A 124 16.83 -8.88 -6.54
N SER A 125 17.44 -9.84 -7.25
CA SER A 125 18.35 -9.60 -8.39
C SER A 125 17.64 -9.46 -9.73
N ALA A 126 16.31 -9.32 -9.73
CA ALA A 126 15.47 -9.24 -10.93
C ALA A 126 15.50 -10.48 -11.84
N ALA A 127 15.92 -11.64 -11.34
CA ALA A 127 15.78 -12.90 -12.10
C ALA A 127 14.31 -13.31 -12.11
N VAL A 128 13.76 -13.50 -13.32
CA VAL A 128 12.33 -13.81 -13.55
C VAL A 128 12.20 -15.26 -14.01
N THR A 129 11.32 -15.98 -13.34
CA THR A 129 10.90 -17.34 -13.74
C THR A 129 9.38 -17.41 -13.80
N PHE A 130 8.84 -18.38 -14.53
CA PHE A 130 7.39 -18.59 -14.63
C PHE A 130 7.03 -20.02 -14.29
N SER A 131 6.01 -20.20 -13.48
CA SER A 131 5.44 -21.50 -13.12
C SER A 131 3.99 -21.57 -13.59
N ASN A 132 3.71 -22.50 -14.47
CA ASN A 132 2.34 -22.79 -14.88
C ASN A 132 1.65 -23.65 -13.80
N LEU A 133 0.43 -23.28 -13.43
CA LEU A 133 -0.32 -23.96 -12.36
C LEU A 133 -1.64 -24.50 -12.92
N THR A 134 -2.06 -25.66 -12.43
CA THR A 134 -3.35 -26.26 -12.79
C THR A 134 -4.23 -26.33 -11.55
N PHE A 135 -5.35 -25.63 -11.57
CA PHE A 135 -6.32 -25.56 -10.46
C PHE A 135 -7.74 -25.33 -11.02
N SER A 136 -8.77 -25.50 -10.18
CA SER A 136 -10.16 -25.25 -10.58
C SER A 136 -10.36 -23.78 -10.92
N GLY A 137 -10.96 -23.50 -12.08
CA GLY A 137 -11.14 -22.14 -12.59
C GLY A 137 -9.88 -21.50 -13.18
N SER A 138 -8.81 -22.27 -13.41
CA SER A 138 -7.52 -21.77 -13.92
C SER A 138 -7.64 -21.03 -15.26
N GLY A 139 -8.64 -21.33 -16.09
CA GLY A 139 -8.87 -20.64 -17.36
C GLY A 139 -9.19 -19.13 -17.23
N ASN A 140 -9.62 -18.67 -16.05
CA ASN A 140 -9.89 -17.26 -15.76
C ASN A 140 -8.80 -16.60 -14.91
N GLY A 141 -7.69 -17.31 -14.68
CA GLY A 141 -6.53 -16.77 -13.97
C GLY A 141 -6.66 -16.70 -12.45
N ILE A 142 -5.66 -16.08 -11.86
CA ILE A 142 -5.55 -15.81 -10.41
C ILE A 142 -6.07 -14.40 -10.14
N SER A 143 -7.00 -14.26 -9.19
CA SER A 143 -7.66 -12.98 -8.90
C SER A 143 -6.94 -12.14 -7.84
N GLY A 144 -6.28 -12.76 -6.88
CA GLY A 144 -5.52 -12.10 -5.82
C GLY A 144 -4.49 -13.04 -5.22
N LEU A 145 -3.44 -12.50 -4.59
CA LEU A 145 -2.38 -13.29 -3.97
C LEU A 145 -1.79 -12.59 -2.74
N CYS A 146 -1.28 -13.37 -1.79
CA CYS A 146 -0.47 -12.92 -0.67
C CYS A 146 0.59 -13.98 -0.31
N ALA A 147 1.62 -13.59 0.45
CA ALA A 147 2.70 -14.48 0.87
C ALA A 147 2.77 -14.52 2.40
N ASP A 148 2.81 -15.72 3.00
CA ASP A 148 2.94 -15.88 4.45
C ASP A 148 4.39 -15.69 4.94
N SER A 149 4.57 -15.69 6.26
CA SER A 149 5.88 -15.49 6.91
C SER A 149 6.88 -16.62 6.63
N ILE A 150 6.43 -17.76 6.08
CA ILE A 150 7.28 -18.89 5.69
C ILE A 150 7.72 -18.76 4.23
N GLY A 151 6.94 -18.03 3.40
CA GLY A 151 7.14 -17.83 1.97
C GLY A 151 6.22 -18.68 1.10
N ASN A 152 5.16 -19.29 1.68
CA ASN A 152 4.10 -19.88 0.86
C ASN A 152 3.27 -18.77 0.22
N ILE A 153 2.84 -18.99 -1.00
CA ILE A 153 1.97 -18.08 -1.74
C ILE A 153 0.54 -18.61 -1.69
N TYR A 154 -0.36 -17.77 -1.21
CA TYR A 154 -1.79 -18.04 -1.28
C TYR A 154 -2.40 -17.23 -2.41
N PHE A 155 -3.32 -17.85 -3.13
CA PHE A 155 -4.03 -17.14 -4.20
C PHE A 155 -5.49 -17.56 -4.30
N SER A 156 -6.31 -16.64 -4.80
CA SER A 156 -7.72 -16.88 -5.05
C SER A 156 -7.96 -17.25 -6.51
N SER A 157 -8.75 -18.32 -6.71
CA SER A 157 -9.39 -18.65 -7.97
C SER A 157 -10.81 -18.11 -7.95
N GLY A 158 -11.03 -16.94 -8.55
CA GLY A 158 -12.37 -16.33 -8.56
C GLY A 158 -13.41 -17.24 -9.22
N ALA A 159 -13.13 -17.74 -10.39
CA ALA A 159 -14.04 -18.64 -11.11
C ALA A 159 -14.18 -20.02 -10.45
N GLY A 160 -13.16 -20.46 -9.70
CA GLY A 160 -13.19 -21.71 -8.96
C GLY A 160 -13.85 -21.62 -7.59
N ASN A 161 -14.14 -20.42 -7.08
CA ASN A 161 -14.65 -20.17 -5.73
C ASN A 161 -13.77 -20.79 -4.64
N GLN A 162 -12.45 -20.76 -4.82
CA GLN A 162 -11.49 -21.48 -4.00
C GLN A 162 -10.25 -20.63 -3.69
N ILE A 163 -9.59 -20.96 -2.57
CA ILE A 163 -8.29 -20.42 -2.19
C ILE A 163 -7.27 -21.54 -2.22
N TYR A 164 -6.15 -21.30 -2.89
CA TYR A 164 -5.05 -22.26 -3.03
C TYR A 164 -3.81 -21.80 -2.27
N ARG A 165 -2.97 -22.76 -1.89
CA ARG A 165 -1.63 -22.54 -1.35
C ARG A 165 -0.59 -23.17 -2.28
N TYR A 166 0.36 -22.38 -2.73
CA TYR A 166 1.57 -22.82 -3.41
C TYR A 166 2.74 -22.74 -2.43
N ALA A 167 3.15 -23.90 -1.95
CA ALA A 167 4.14 -24.01 -0.89
C ALA A 167 5.57 -23.79 -1.40
N THR A 168 6.51 -23.50 -0.49
CA THR A 168 7.94 -23.28 -0.79
C THR A 168 8.63 -24.47 -1.45
N ASN A 169 8.08 -25.67 -1.31
CA ASN A 169 8.53 -26.89 -2.01
C ASN A 169 7.85 -27.09 -3.39
N ASN A 170 7.21 -26.05 -3.92
CA ASN A 170 6.47 -26.05 -5.19
C ASN A 170 5.26 -26.99 -5.26
N ILE A 171 4.69 -27.38 -4.13
CA ILE A 171 3.45 -28.17 -4.08
C ILE A 171 2.26 -27.21 -4.03
N LEU A 172 1.37 -27.37 -5.01
CA LEU A 172 0.07 -26.70 -5.04
C LEU A 172 -0.98 -27.53 -4.32
N SER A 173 -1.74 -26.93 -3.42
CA SER A 173 -2.83 -27.59 -2.69
C SER A 173 -4.04 -26.67 -2.53
N LEU A 174 -5.22 -27.24 -2.53
CA LEU A 174 -6.43 -26.53 -2.12
C LEU A 174 -6.35 -26.20 -0.64
N PHE A 175 -6.61 -24.93 -0.29
CA PHE A 175 -6.52 -24.45 1.10
C PHE A 175 -7.93 -24.25 1.70
N ALA A 176 -8.85 -23.62 0.98
CA ALA A 176 -10.23 -23.42 1.43
C ALA A 176 -11.18 -23.25 0.23
N GLY A 177 -12.46 -23.54 0.46
CA GLY A 177 -13.54 -23.42 -0.52
C GLY A 177 -13.87 -24.74 -1.18
N SER A 178 -15.17 -25.10 -1.19
CA SER A 178 -15.71 -26.32 -1.81
C SER A 178 -15.74 -26.25 -3.34
N GLY A 179 -15.59 -25.06 -3.92
CA GLY A 179 -15.86 -24.82 -5.33
C GLY A 179 -17.31 -24.42 -5.63
N ASN A 180 -18.24 -24.73 -4.74
CA ASN A 180 -19.63 -24.30 -4.87
C ASN A 180 -19.78 -22.83 -4.47
N SER A 181 -20.63 -22.10 -5.19
CA SER A 181 -21.00 -20.73 -4.85
C SER A 181 -21.77 -20.69 -3.53
N GLY A 182 -21.39 -19.79 -2.63
CA GLY A 182 -22.04 -19.62 -1.33
C GLY A 182 -21.21 -18.77 -0.38
N TYR A 183 -21.66 -18.63 0.86
CA TYR A 183 -20.98 -17.86 1.90
C TYR A 183 -20.90 -18.60 3.25
N ALA A 184 -20.92 -19.93 3.22
CA ALA A 184 -20.82 -20.74 4.43
C ALA A 184 -19.45 -20.55 5.10
N ASP A 185 -19.46 -20.22 6.37
CA ASP A 185 -18.32 -20.34 7.28
C ASP A 185 -18.09 -21.81 7.63
N GLY A 186 -16.93 -22.15 8.15
CA GLY A 186 -16.59 -23.52 8.54
C GLY A 186 -15.13 -23.83 8.32
N ASN A 187 -14.78 -25.09 8.10
CA ASN A 187 -13.40 -25.54 7.97
C ASN A 187 -13.06 -25.97 6.54
N GLY A 188 -11.98 -25.40 6.01
CA GLY A 188 -11.31 -25.82 4.78
C GLY A 188 -12.23 -25.94 3.58
N ILE A 189 -12.26 -27.13 2.99
CA ILE A 189 -13.02 -27.45 1.78
C ILE A 189 -14.55 -27.52 1.98
N PHE A 190 -15.01 -27.43 3.22
CA PHE A 190 -16.47 -27.41 3.54
C PHE A 190 -17.05 -26.01 3.53
N THR A 191 -16.22 -24.99 3.30
CA THR A 191 -16.63 -23.59 3.19
C THR A 191 -17.00 -23.24 1.76
N SER A 192 -17.62 -22.09 1.57
CA SER A 192 -17.95 -21.61 0.22
C SER A 192 -17.66 -20.11 0.07
N PHE A 193 -17.33 -19.73 -1.14
CA PHE A 193 -17.08 -18.35 -1.57
C PHE A 193 -17.85 -18.08 -2.87
N ILE A 194 -17.96 -16.81 -3.26
CA ILE A 194 -18.37 -16.42 -4.60
C ILE A 194 -17.37 -15.43 -5.17
N ASN A 195 -16.62 -15.87 -6.19
CA ASN A 195 -15.65 -15.05 -6.89
C ASN A 195 -14.68 -14.32 -5.92
N PRO A 196 -13.96 -15.04 -5.02
CA PRO A 196 -12.99 -14.43 -4.12
C PRO A 196 -11.90 -13.72 -4.92
N LYS A 197 -11.52 -12.51 -4.49
CA LYS A 197 -10.55 -11.67 -5.19
C LYS A 197 -9.33 -11.40 -4.31
N SER A 198 -9.17 -10.18 -3.83
CA SER A 198 -7.99 -9.75 -3.08
C SER A 198 -7.74 -10.57 -1.83
N LEU A 199 -6.47 -10.85 -1.57
CA LEU A 199 -5.99 -11.52 -0.37
C LEU A 199 -5.00 -10.62 0.38
N ALA A 200 -4.97 -10.76 1.71
CA ALA A 200 -3.95 -10.20 2.58
C ALA A 200 -3.60 -11.22 3.67
N VAL A 201 -2.46 -11.06 4.32
CA VAL A 201 -2.00 -11.96 5.38
C VAL A 201 -1.49 -11.13 6.56
N ASP A 202 -1.80 -11.56 7.79
CA ASP A 202 -1.28 -10.96 9.01
C ASP A 202 0.00 -11.66 9.52
N SER A 203 0.60 -11.11 10.56
CA SER A 203 1.80 -11.67 11.19
C SER A 203 1.59 -13.03 11.85
N ALA A 204 0.34 -13.41 12.14
CA ALA A 204 -0.04 -14.74 12.61
C ALA A 204 -0.35 -15.72 11.47
N ASN A 205 -0.12 -15.30 10.21
CA ASN A 205 -0.42 -16.02 8.98
C ASN A 205 -1.91 -16.33 8.78
N ASN A 206 -2.84 -15.57 9.35
CA ASN A 206 -4.23 -15.63 8.95
C ASN A 206 -4.39 -14.98 7.59
N ILE A 207 -5.17 -15.60 6.71
CA ILE A 207 -5.45 -15.09 5.36
C ILE A 207 -6.78 -14.34 5.39
N TYR A 208 -6.77 -13.10 4.97
CA TYR A 208 -7.98 -12.30 4.76
C TYR A 208 -8.37 -12.36 3.29
N VAL A 209 -9.65 -12.55 3.03
CA VAL A 209 -10.20 -12.75 1.69
C VAL A 209 -11.29 -11.73 1.43
N TRP A 210 -11.18 -10.96 0.34
CA TRP A 210 -12.30 -10.24 -0.21
C TRP A 210 -13.17 -11.21 -1.03
N ASP A 211 -14.23 -11.68 -0.43
CA ASP A 211 -15.24 -12.55 -1.04
C ASP A 211 -16.22 -11.69 -1.85
N TYR A 212 -15.77 -11.30 -3.06
CA TYR A 212 -16.36 -10.24 -3.85
C TYR A 212 -17.84 -10.45 -4.17
N GLY A 213 -18.21 -11.66 -4.63
CA GLY A 213 -19.60 -11.95 -4.99
C GLY A 213 -20.54 -12.00 -3.79
N ASN A 214 -19.99 -12.17 -2.59
CA ASN A 214 -20.74 -12.11 -1.33
C ASN A 214 -20.70 -10.72 -0.66
N SER A 215 -19.84 -9.82 -1.10
CA SER A 215 -19.58 -8.53 -0.46
C SER A 215 -19.11 -8.64 1.00
N LEU A 216 -18.27 -9.65 1.29
CA LEU A 216 -17.81 -9.99 2.64
C LEU A 216 -16.29 -9.97 2.74
N ILE A 217 -15.78 -9.55 3.89
CA ILE A 217 -14.40 -9.84 4.29
C ILE A 217 -14.41 -11.08 5.18
N ARG A 218 -13.67 -12.11 4.73
CA ARG A 218 -13.55 -13.40 5.42
C ARG A 218 -12.12 -13.56 5.94
N ARG A 219 -11.95 -14.29 7.06
CA ARG A 219 -10.65 -14.68 7.60
C ARG A 219 -10.52 -16.19 7.58
N ILE A 220 -9.38 -16.69 7.16
CA ILE A 220 -9.00 -18.10 7.22
C ILE A 220 -7.84 -18.20 8.21
N ASP A 221 -8.01 -18.93 9.30
CA ASP A 221 -6.94 -19.16 10.28
C ASP A 221 -6.01 -20.32 9.85
N GLN A 222 -4.95 -20.55 10.66
CA GLN A 222 -3.98 -21.61 10.38
C GLN A 222 -4.55 -23.04 10.45
N SER A 223 -5.69 -23.21 11.12
CA SER A 223 -6.46 -24.46 11.13
C SER A 223 -7.47 -24.55 9.98
N GLN A 224 -7.40 -23.61 9.03
CA GLN A 224 -8.28 -23.47 7.87
C GLN A 224 -9.75 -23.15 8.25
N ASN A 225 -10.02 -22.66 9.44
CA ASN A 225 -11.35 -22.18 9.77
C ASN A 225 -11.62 -20.85 9.09
N VAL A 226 -12.70 -20.77 8.33
CA VAL A 226 -13.18 -19.57 7.67
C VAL A 226 -14.25 -18.92 8.51
N THR A 227 -14.10 -17.62 8.78
CA THR A 227 -15.06 -16.80 9.52
C THR A 227 -15.34 -15.51 8.80
N THR A 228 -16.60 -15.07 8.80
CA THR A 228 -17.00 -13.75 8.27
C THR A 228 -16.71 -12.66 9.31
N LEU A 229 -15.98 -11.62 8.90
CA LEU A 229 -15.59 -10.52 9.77
C LEU A 229 -16.45 -9.27 9.56
N ALA A 230 -16.69 -8.89 8.32
CA ALA A 230 -17.39 -7.65 7.99
C ALA A 230 -18.06 -7.74 6.60
N GLY A 231 -18.99 -6.82 6.37
CA GLY A 231 -19.80 -6.78 5.17
C GLY A 231 -21.17 -7.43 5.37
N LYS A 232 -22.04 -7.18 4.43
CA LYS A 232 -23.37 -7.77 4.41
C LYS A 232 -23.61 -8.43 3.07
N TYR A 233 -24.06 -9.67 3.10
CA TYR A 233 -24.31 -10.48 1.92
C TYR A 233 -25.03 -9.68 0.82
N GLN A 234 -24.45 -9.67 -0.38
CA GLN A 234 -24.93 -8.98 -1.58
C GLN A 234 -25.18 -7.46 -1.41
N ASN A 235 -24.61 -6.82 -0.40
CA ASN A 235 -24.72 -5.38 -0.22
C ASN A 235 -23.48 -4.66 -0.75
N LEU A 236 -23.59 -4.11 -1.94
CA LEU A 236 -22.54 -3.31 -2.59
C LEU A 236 -22.52 -1.85 -2.13
N SER A 237 -23.23 -1.48 -1.08
CA SER A 237 -23.12 -0.13 -0.51
C SER A 237 -21.70 0.11 0.00
N SER A 238 -21.28 1.35 0.01
CA SER A 238 -20.02 1.78 0.63
C SER A 238 -20.38 2.58 1.87
N ALA A 239 -20.25 1.95 3.04
CA ALA A 239 -20.59 2.57 4.32
C ALA A 239 -19.57 2.17 5.39
N ASP A 240 -19.19 3.12 6.23
CA ASP A 240 -18.44 2.86 7.45
C ASP A 240 -19.34 2.20 8.50
N GLY A 241 -18.75 1.41 9.40
CA GLY A 241 -19.50 0.71 10.42
C GLY A 241 -18.77 -0.50 10.96
N VAL A 242 -19.41 -1.23 11.88
CA VAL A 242 -18.84 -2.40 12.55
C VAL A 242 -19.48 -3.68 11.98
N GLY A 243 -18.65 -4.65 11.59
CA GLY A 243 -19.06 -5.96 11.14
C GLY A 243 -20.06 -5.89 9.97
N ALA A 244 -21.24 -6.46 10.13
CA ALA A 244 -22.30 -6.50 9.11
C ALA A 244 -22.90 -5.12 8.76
N ASN A 245 -22.60 -4.07 9.53
CA ASN A 245 -23.04 -2.71 9.21
C ASN A 245 -22.08 -2.00 8.23
N ALA A 246 -20.89 -2.53 8.02
CA ALA A 246 -19.97 -2.03 7.01
C ALA A 246 -20.39 -2.49 5.61
N GLY A 247 -20.18 -1.64 4.61
CA GLY A 247 -20.33 -2.00 3.20
C GLY A 247 -19.08 -1.58 2.43
N PHE A 248 -18.69 -2.32 1.38
CA PHE A 248 -17.38 -2.13 0.75
C PHE A 248 -17.45 -1.66 -0.71
N GLY A 249 -18.56 -1.85 -1.40
CA GLY A 249 -18.65 -1.62 -2.84
C GLY A 249 -17.71 -2.57 -3.58
N SER A 250 -16.46 -2.18 -3.77
CA SER A 250 -15.44 -3.02 -4.37
C SER A 250 -14.10 -2.80 -3.65
N ILE A 251 -13.36 -3.88 -3.42
CA ILE A 251 -11.98 -3.84 -2.91
C ILE A 251 -11.07 -4.41 -4.00
N SER A 252 -10.08 -3.65 -4.43
CA SER A 252 -9.14 -4.06 -5.47
C SER A 252 -7.90 -4.73 -4.87
N GLN A 253 -7.30 -4.14 -3.84
CA GLN A 253 -6.19 -4.72 -3.08
C GLN A 253 -6.38 -4.46 -1.59
N MET A 254 -5.88 -5.38 -0.78
CA MET A 254 -5.79 -5.27 0.68
C MET A 254 -4.35 -5.51 1.14
N CYS A 255 -3.95 -4.86 2.22
CA CYS A 255 -2.76 -5.22 2.98
C CYS A 255 -3.04 -5.14 4.48
N VAL A 256 -2.16 -5.74 5.28
CA VAL A 256 -2.22 -5.65 6.75
C VAL A 256 -1.10 -4.76 7.24
N ASP A 257 -1.39 -3.86 8.16
CA ASP A 257 -0.37 -3.03 8.80
C ASP A 257 0.28 -3.74 10.00
N ASN A 258 1.30 -3.11 10.59
CA ASN A 258 2.03 -3.67 11.73
C ASN A 258 1.18 -3.79 13.02
N SER A 259 0.00 -3.17 13.06
CA SER A 259 -0.95 -3.24 14.18
C SER A 259 -2.05 -4.28 13.95
N GLY A 260 -2.01 -4.99 12.80
CA GLY A 260 -3.01 -5.98 12.41
C GLY A 260 -4.28 -5.40 11.80
N ASN A 261 -4.30 -4.12 11.44
CA ASN A 261 -5.42 -3.54 10.72
C ASN A 261 -5.34 -3.89 9.23
N LEU A 262 -6.49 -4.15 8.60
CA LEU A 262 -6.60 -4.23 7.15
C LEU A 262 -6.72 -2.82 6.56
N ILE A 263 -5.89 -2.53 5.57
CA ILE A 263 -5.98 -1.33 4.74
C ILE A 263 -6.53 -1.76 3.38
N LEU A 264 -7.57 -1.08 2.93
CA LEU A 264 -8.40 -1.48 1.81
C LEU A 264 -8.41 -0.40 0.73
N ALA A 265 -8.06 -0.75 -0.50
CA ALA A 265 -8.20 0.11 -1.68
C ALA A 265 -9.60 -0.10 -2.29
N CYS A 266 -10.46 0.91 -2.13
CA CYS A 266 -11.88 0.85 -2.51
C CYS A 266 -12.21 1.84 -3.65
N GLY A 267 -11.42 1.84 -4.73
CA GLY A 267 -11.66 2.67 -5.90
C GLY A 267 -11.49 4.17 -5.63
N GLY A 268 -12.50 4.85 -5.08
CA GLY A 268 -12.44 6.29 -4.76
C GLY A 268 -11.91 6.60 -3.35
N SER A 269 -11.71 5.59 -2.51
CA SER A 269 -11.32 5.78 -1.09
C SER A 269 -10.36 4.70 -0.58
N ILE A 270 -9.63 5.05 0.45
CA ILE A 270 -8.81 4.14 1.24
C ILE A 270 -9.46 3.99 2.61
N ARG A 271 -9.66 2.75 3.04
CA ARG A 271 -10.35 2.43 4.29
C ARG A 271 -9.49 1.56 5.19
N LYS A 272 -9.80 1.59 6.47
CA LYS A 272 -9.18 0.74 7.50
C LYS A 272 -10.26 -0.11 8.17
N MET A 273 -9.96 -1.38 8.37
CA MET A 273 -10.72 -2.25 9.28
C MET A 273 -9.82 -2.69 10.43
N ASP A 274 -10.22 -2.43 11.66
CA ASP A 274 -9.49 -2.85 12.85
C ASP A 274 -9.85 -4.28 13.31
N ALA A 275 -9.17 -4.76 14.35
CA ALA A 275 -9.39 -6.09 14.92
C ALA A 275 -10.80 -6.32 15.48
N SER A 276 -11.53 -5.25 15.77
CA SER A 276 -12.94 -5.28 16.20
C SER A 276 -13.91 -5.25 15.02
N SER A 277 -13.40 -5.39 13.79
CA SER A 277 -14.16 -5.25 12.55
C SER A 277 -14.83 -3.88 12.37
N ASN A 278 -14.30 -2.83 13.01
CA ASN A 278 -14.75 -1.48 12.78
C ASN A 278 -14.07 -0.94 11.52
N VAL A 279 -14.87 -0.54 10.55
CA VAL A 279 -14.44 -0.05 9.23
C VAL A 279 -14.65 1.44 9.15
N VAL A 280 -13.58 2.18 8.85
CA VAL A 280 -13.59 3.64 8.72
C VAL A 280 -12.90 4.07 7.42
N THR A 281 -13.42 5.11 6.80
CA THR A 281 -12.79 5.77 5.66
C THR A 281 -11.67 6.67 6.15
N MET A 282 -10.44 6.44 5.67
CA MET A 282 -9.26 7.23 6.00
C MET A 282 -9.08 8.39 5.03
N ALA A 283 -9.19 8.14 3.75
CA ALA A 283 -8.98 9.17 2.74
C ALA A 283 -9.83 8.91 1.50
N GLY A 284 -10.16 9.98 0.76
CA GLY A 284 -10.94 9.89 -0.47
C GLY A 284 -12.44 9.98 -0.26
N SER A 285 -13.19 9.55 -1.26
CA SER A 285 -14.66 9.59 -1.27
C SER A 285 -15.23 8.46 -2.13
N PHE A 286 -16.28 7.81 -1.65
CA PHE A 286 -16.99 6.79 -2.44
C PHE A 286 -17.74 7.36 -3.64
N THR A 287 -18.16 8.63 -3.54
CA THR A 287 -19.08 9.24 -4.49
C THR A 287 -18.41 10.23 -5.44
N GLN A 288 -17.18 10.63 -5.14
CA GLN A 288 -16.46 11.65 -5.88
C GLN A 288 -15.08 11.16 -6.27
N ALA A 289 -14.96 10.63 -7.48
CA ALA A 289 -13.66 10.35 -8.07
C ALA A 289 -12.97 11.64 -8.51
N GLY A 290 -11.64 11.65 -8.53
CA GLY A 290 -10.89 12.81 -9.01
C GLY A 290 -9.43 12.77 -8.59
N TYR A 291 -8.76 13.92 -8.69
CA TYR A 291 -7.39 14.11 -8.25
C TYR A 291 -7.31 15.37 -7.38
N THR A 292 -7.16 15.18 -6.08
CA THR A 292 -6.89 16.26 -5.12
C THR A 292 -5.94 15.74 -4.05
N ASN A 293 -4.91 16.53 -3.72
CA ASN A 293 -4.06 16.34 -2.55
C ASN A 293 -4.67 17.10 -1.35
N GLY A 294 -4.20 16.81 -0.14
CA GLY A 294 -4.60 17.52 1.08
C GLY A 294 -5.07 16.59 2.18
N ALA A 295 -5.86 17.10 3.11
CA ALA A 295 -6.42 16.32 4.22
C ALA A 295 -7.21 15.11 3.70
N GLY A 296 -7.21 14.01 4.45
CA GLY A 296 -7.77 12.74 4.00
C GLY A 296 -9.17 12.84 3.41
N ASN A 297 -10.09 13.52 4.09
CA ASN A 297 -11.47 13.73 3.65
C ASN A 297 -11.63 14.67 2.43
N LEU A 298 -10.65 15.53 2.15
CA LEU A 298 -10.61 16.43 1.00
C LEU A 298 -9.86 15.84 -0.21
N ALA A 299 -9.04 14.82 0.05
CA ALA A 299 -8.34 14.11 -1.02
C ALA A 299 -9.31 13.38 -1.95
N ARG A 300 -8.90 13.17 -3.19
CA ARG A 300 -9.66 12.41 -4.18
C ARG A 300 -8.73 11.45 -4.91
N PHE A 301 -9.27 10.26 -5.19
CA PHE A 301 -8.64 9.22 -5.99
C PHE A 301 -9.54 8.88 -7.18
N SER A 302 -8.95 8.31 -8.22
CA SER A 302 -9.67 7.77 -9.37
C SER A 302 -9.17 6.36 -9.64
N GLY A 303 -9.92 5.36 -9.13
CA GLY A 303 -9.51 3.97 -9.23
C GLY A 303 -8.26 3.68 -8.39
N ALA A 304 -8.31 3.97 -7.08
CA ALA A 304 -7.30 3.49 -6.14
C ALA A 304 -7.36 1.95 -6.10
N ASN A 305 -6.47 1.30 -6.85
CA ASN A 305 -6.48 -0.16 -7.02
C ASN A 305 -5.47 -0.85 -6.12
N GLY A 306 -4.28 -0.27 -5.96
CA GLY A 306 -3.22 -0.86 -5.15
C GLY A 306 -3.04 -0.13 -3.82
N VAL A 307 -2.69 -0.88 -2.76
CA VAL A 307 -2.36 -0.31 -1.45
C VAL A 307 -1.30 -1.14 -0.74
N CYS A 308 -0.32 -0.47 -0.15
CA CYS A 308 0.63 -1.08 0.78
C CYS A 308 1.00 -0.11 1.90
N VAL A 309 1.57 -0.66 2.98
CA VAL A 309 2.08 0.11 4.12
C VAL A 309 3.59 0.01 4.16
N SER A 310 4.26 1.14 4.30
CA SER A 310 5.72 1.21 4.47
C SER A 310 6.08 2.44 5.29
N GLN A 311 7.02 2.30 6.23
CA GLN A 311 7.54 3.39 7.09
C GLN A 311 6.44 4.27 7.71
N GLY A 312 5.35 3.67 8.19
CA GLY A 312 4.26 4.40 8.83
C GLY A 312 3.37 5.19 7.86
N SER A 313 3.59 5.10 6.55
CA SER A 313 2.75 5.69 5.51
C SER A 313 2.00 4.62 4.73
N ILE A 314 0.88 4.99 4.16
CA ILE A 314 0.15 4.17 3.20
C ILE A 314 0.46 4.69 1.80
N PHE A 315 0.86 3.78 0.89
CA PHE A 315 1.08 4.10 -0.51
C PHE A 315 -0.04 3.50 -1.35
N VAL A 316 -0.50 4.27 -2.33
CA VAL A 316 -1.69 3.96 -3.14
C VAL A 316 -1.35 4.07 -4.61
N ALA A 317 -1.62 3.02 -5.37
CA ALA A 317 -1.64 3.10 -6.83
C ALA A 317 -2.99 3.71 -7.27
N ASP A 318 -2.96 4.98 -7.59
CA ASP A 318 -4.10 5.80 -8.03
C ASP A 318 -4.22 5.69 -9.55
N THR A 319 -4.73 4.54 -10.00
CA THR A 319 -4.65 4.02 -11.37
C THR A 319 -5.19 4.99 -12.41
N GLY A 320 -6.40 5.51 -12.22
CA GLY A 320 -7.02 6.44 -13.16
C GLY A 320 -6.34 7.81 -13.21
N ASN A 321 -5.56 8.15 -12.19
CA ASN A 321 -4.77 9.37 -12.14
C ASN A 321 -3.31 9.17 -12.58
N GLN A 322 -2.90 7.96 -12.94
CA GLN A 322 -1.54 7.62 -13.39
C GLN A 322 -0.47 8.02 -12.36
N ARG A 323 -0.75 7.82 -11.04
CA ARG A 323 0.09 8.28 -9.93
C ARG A 323 0.22 7.25 -8.83
N ILE A 324 1.31 7.39 -8.07
CA ILE A 324 1.45 6.78 -6.76
C ILE A 324 1.26 7.87 -5.73
N ARG A 325 0.29 7.66 -4.82
CA ARG A 325 -0.05 8.62 -3.77
C ARG A 325 0.49 8.09 -2.43
N GLN A 326 0.85 9.01 -1.56
CA GLN A 326 1.24 8.72 -0.18
C GLN A 326 0.22 9.34 0.77
N ILE A 327 -0.23 8.57 1.74
CA ILE A 327 -0.99 9.04 2.90
C ILE A 327 -0.04 8.99 4.08
N SER A 328 0.33 10.15 4.58
CA SER A 328 1.15 10.31 5.77
C SER A 328 0.28 10.73 6.95
N PHE A 329 0.70 10.32 8.12
CA PHE A 329 0.03 10.66 9.39
C PHE A 329 0.96 11.58 10.14
N ASN A 330 0.55 12.85 10.31
CA ASN A 330 1.26 13.70 11.22
C ASN A 330 1.10 13.09 12.62
N PRO A 331 2.18 12.84 13.38
CA PRO A 331 2.02 12.45 14.76
C PRO A 331 1.14 13.51 15.40
N SER A 332 -0.04 13.11 15.88
CA SER A 332 -0.88 14.00 16.67
C SER A 332 0.03 14.64 17.70
N SER A 333 0.04 15.98 17.75
CA SER A 333 0.64 16.68 18.87
C SER A 333 0.12 15.97 20.12
N GLN A 334 0.99 15.25 20.82
CA GLN A 334 0.59 14.60 22.07
C GLN A 334 -0.05 15.69 22.91
N VAL A 335 -1.35 15.59 23.14
CA VAL A 335 -1.99 16.37 24.17
C VAL A 335 -1.39 15.83 25.47
N VAL A 336 -0.32 16.47 25.92
CA VAL A 336 0.26 16.22 27.22
C VAL A 336 -0.76 16.77 28.22
N THR A 337 -1.66 15.89 28.64
CA THR A 337 -2.58 16.20 29.74
C THR A 337 -1.71 16.38 30.98
N GLY A 338 -1.54 17.63 31.40
CA GLY A 338 -0.84 17.98 32.64
C GLY A 338 0.31 18.97 32.54
N ALA A 339 0.67 19.47 31.35
CA ALA A 339 1.59 20.59 31.24
C ALA A 339 0.81 21.91 31.17
N ASN A 340 1.21 22.90 31.94
CA ASN A 340 0.73 24.27 31.79
C ASN A 340 1.03 24.76 30.38
N LEU A 341 -0.02 24.87 29.56
CA LEU A 341 0.07 25.39 28.21
C LEU A 341 0.29 26.91 28.31
N GLY A 342 1.54 27.34 28.28
CA GLY A 342 1.86 28.74 28.01
C GLY A 342 1.55 28.99 26.52
N ILE A 343 0.46 29.70 26.22
CA ILE A 343 0.14 30.12 24.84
C ILE A 343 1.17 31.20 24.46
N GLY A 344 2.27 30.78 23.85
CA GLY A 344 3.20 31.67 23.14
C GLY A 344 2.97 31.52 21.64
N THR A 345 2.89 32.62 20.93
CA THR A 345 2.91 32.62 19.46
C THR A 345 4.32 32.28 18.99
N PHE A 346 4.54 31.05 18.52
CA PHE A 346 5.80 30.65 17.91
C PHE A 346 5.71 30.79 16.39
N ALA A 347 6.77 31.33 15.75
CA ALA A 347 6.87 31.31 14.30
C ALA A 347 7.23 29.88 13.85
N GLY A 348 6.31 29.22 13.16
CA GLY A 348 6.56 27.94 12.49
C GLY A 348 7.17 28.15 11.11
N VAL A 349 8.31 27.53 10.84
CA VAL A 349 8.95 27.52 9.54
C VAL A 349 8.84 26.13 8.94
N THR A 350 8.13 26.02 7.82
CA THR A 350 8.04 24.76 7.08
C THR A 350 9.23 24.66 6.13
N VAL A 351 10.07 23.65 6.30
CA VAL A 351 11.21 23.36 5.44
C VAL A 351 10.84 22.20 4.51
N THR A 352 10.78 22.49 3.22
CA THR A 352 10.61 21.46 2.19
C THR A 352 11.96 21.21 1.54
N GLY A 353 12.40 19.95 1.52
CA GLY A 353 13.72 19.61 1.01
C GLY A 353 13.93 18.11 0.88
N ILE A 354 15.16 17.70 0.65
CA ILE A 354 15.55 16.29 0.48
C ILE A 354 15.70 15.64 1.85
N VAL A 355 14.93 14.59 2.12
CA VAL A 355 15.04 13.79 3.35
C VAL A 355 16.43 13.15 3.44
N GLY A 356 17.01 13.11 4.64
CA GLY A 356 18.39 12.65 4.86
C GLY A 356 19.47 13.72 4.63
N ARG A 357 19.09 14.93 4.21
CA ARG A 357 20.03 16.04 4.08
C ARG A 357 19.92 17.01 5.26
N THR A 358 21.02 17.69 5.55
CA THR A 358 21.09 18.66 6.63
C THR A 358 20.87 20.08 6.10
N TYR A 359 20.00 20.83 6.77
CA TYR A 359 19.67 22.21 6.43
C TYR A 359 20.00 23.14 7.59
N GLN A 360 20.52 24.30 7.27
CA GLN A 360 20.73 25.39 8.22
C GLN A 360 19.55 26.35 8.13
N ILE A 361 18.79 26.50 9.23
CA ILE A 361 17.70 27.45 9.31
C ILE A 361 18.26 28.79 9.81
N GLN A 362 18.04 29.84 9.05
CA GLN A 362 18.49 31.17 9.36
C GLN A 362 17.33 32.15 9.43
N SER A 363 17.44 33.15 10.31
CA SER A 363 16.50 34.27 10.37
C SER A 363 17.20 35.60 10.12
N SER A 364 16.43 36.57 9.62
CA SER A 364 16.87 37.93 9.36
C SER A 364 15.76 38.93 9.69
N PRO A 365 16.07 40.11 10.28
CA PRO A 365 15.11 41.17 10.44
C PRO A 365 14.93 42.01 9.16
N ASN A 366 15.86 41.93 8.19
CA ASN A 366 15.95 42.87 7.05
C ASN A 366 16.30 42.17 5.73
N MET A 367 16.35 40.85 5.68
CA MET A 367 16.75 40.02 4.53
C MET A 367 18.21 40.21 4.03
N THR A 368 19.02 41.04 4.72
CA THR A 368 20.41 41.28 4.36
C THR A 368 21.41 40.63 5.32
N THR A 369 21.13 40.67 6.61
CA THR A 369 21.93 40.00 7.65
C THR A 369 21.23 38.77 8.16
N TRP A 370 21.87 37.61 8.03
CA TRP A 370 21.28 36.33 8.38
C TRP A 370 21.99 35.69 9.58
N THR A 371 21.20 35.26 10.55
CA THR A 371 21.71 34.58 11.75
C THR A 371 21.18 33.12 11.75
N THR A 372 22.10 32.17 11.91
CA THR A 372 21.73 30.76 12.05
C THR A 372 20.97 30.53 13.37
N ARG A 373 19.83 29.89 13.26
CA ARG A 373 18.96 29.53 14.39
C ARG A 373 19.04 28.07 14.75
N ALA A 374 19.12 27.21 13.73
CA ALA A 374 19.22 25.78 13.91
C ALA A 374 19.92 25.11 12.72
N THR A 375 20.47 23.94 12.97
CA THR A 375 20.88 22.99 11.95
C THR A 375 20.03 21.74 12.13
N VAL A 376 19.28 21.36 11.11
CA VAL A 376 18.33 20.25 11.18
C VAL A 376 18.62 19.22 10.11
N LEU A 377 18.64 17.96 10.49
CA LEU A 377 18.60 16.85 9.56
C LEU A 377 17.14 16.64 9.18
N LEU A 378 16.78 16.74 7.90
CA LEU A 378 15.41 16.47 7.46
C LEU A 378 15.13 14.98 7.57
N THR A 379 14.30 14.63 8.52
CA THR A 379 13.78 13.25 8.71
C THR A 379 12.46 13.02 7.97
N SER A 380 11.81 14.14 7.56
CA SER A 380 10.58 14.15 6.75
C SER A 380 10.55 15.43 5.90
N SER A 381 9.79 15.43 4.81
CA SER A 381 9.54 16.64 4.00
C SER A 381 8.04 16.72 3.68
N PRO A 382 7.33 17.79 4.08
CA PRO A 382 7.84 18.97 4.80
C PRO A 382 8.20 18.68 6.27
N TYR A 383 9.15 19.45 6.81
CA TYR A 383 9.56 19.44 8.21
C TYR A 383 9.16 20.77 8.85
N LEU A 384 8.45 20.74 9.98
CA LEU A 384 8.08 21.94 10.72
C LEU A 384 9.11 22.22 11.81
N TRP A 385 9.84 23.32 11.68
CA TRP A 385 10.70 23.84 12.72
C TRP A 385 10.02 25.02 13.44
N LEU A 386 10.07 25.04 14.76
CA LEU A 386 9.49 26.10 15.58
C LEU A 386 10.60 26.99 16.16
N ASP A 387 10.54 28.30 15.92
CA ASP A 387 11.43 29.26 16.57
C ASP A 387 11.04 29.43 18.03
N GLN A 388 11.84 28.85 18.92
CA GLN A 388 11.59 28.89 20.39
C GLN A 388 11.93 30.25 21.01
N ASN A 389 12.53 31.18 20.24
CA ASN A 389 12.86 32.53 20.68
C ASN A 389 12.16 33.57 19.81
N PRO A 390 10.85 33.79 19.99
CA PRO A 390 10.15 34.82 19.24
C PRO A 390 10.57 36.19 19.75
N VAL A 391 11.38 36.87 18.95
CA VAL A 391 11.70 38.29 19.19
C VAL A 391 10.59 39.12 18.56
N ALA A 392 10.13 40.15 19.26
CA ALA A 392 9.14 41.09 18.73
C ALA A 392 9.68 41.78 17.45
N GLY A 393 8.88 41.80 16.40
CA GLY A 393 9.20 42.42 15.11
C GLY A 393 9.10 41.44 13.92
N ASN A 394 9.18 41.99 12.70
CA ASN A 394 9.17 41.21 11.48
C ASN A 394 10.45 40.38 11.37
N LYS A 395 10.29 39.08 11.11
CA LYS A 395 11.37 38.14 10.84
C LYS A 395 11.16 37.44 9.51
N PHE A 396 12.24 37.31 8.78
CA PHE A 396 12.33 36.51 7.57
C PHE A 396 13.11 35.24 7.88
N TYR A 397 12.73 34.10 7.28
CA TYR A 397 13.40 32.83 7.47
C TYR A 397 13.82 32.25 6.12
N ARG A 398 14.94 31.53 6.11
CA ARG A 398 15.35 30.69 4.99
C ARG A 398 15.99 29.41 5.48
N ALA A 399 15.95 28.38 4.65
CA ALA A 399 16.69 27.15 4.86
C ALA A 399 17.76 27.00 3.79
N LEU A 400 18.99 26.71 4.19
CA LEU A 400 20.13 26.48 3.31
C LEU A 400 20.53 25.01 3.42
N LEU A 401 20.59 24.31 2.28
CA LEU A 401 21.16 22.97 2.22
C LEU A 401 22.67 23.06 2.53
N LEU A 402 23.11 22.27 3.49
CA LEU A 402 24.56 22.12 3.76
C LEU A 402 25.16 21.08 2.81
N PRO A 403 26.44 21.24 2.42
CA PRO A 403 27.16 20.36 1.52
C PRO A 403 27.15 18.89 1.95
#